data_900d09a43158923db13158e370208b24
#
_entry.id   900d09a43158923db13158e370208b24
#
_cell.length_a   1.000
_cell.length_b   1.000
_cell.length_c   1.000
_cell.angle_alpha   90.00
_cell.angle_beta   90.00
_cell.angle_gamma   90.00
#
_symmetry.space_group_name_H-M   'P 1'
#
loop_
_entity.id
_entity.type
_entity.pdbx_description
1 polymer ?
#
loop_
_entity_poly.entity_id
_entity_poly.type
_entity_poly.pdbx_seq_one_letter_code
_entity_poly.pdbx_strand_id
1 'polypeptide(L)'
;MKKFFTLIAAVAMAASVNAQTLSFDTDYTAGNVPAIISANGLVLKVVDTNAKLVVDPNSAYFGTADSYQKFDKRLKSGGKSSSKNNLTLTLPSDGTLKVYARTGSSSATDRNVILTQNGTELANKILLESEAVSVNMMVNGEEVAKKVYPAVSVAVKAGDVSITYPIGSINFYGFEFVAAGTSGISNFNASEAANEGATFNLLGQKVASNAKGLVVKNGKKFINK
;
A
#
# COMPACT_ATOMS: atom_id res chain seq x y z
N MET A 1 39.44 -12.48 17.57
CA MET A 1 38.40 -11.46 17.88
C MET A 1 37.36 -11.52 16.76
N LYS A 2 36.21 -12.13 17.04
CA LYS A 2 35.10 -12.24 16.08
C LYS A 2 34.30 -10.92 16.11
N LYS A 3 34.31 -10.19 15.00
CA LYS A 3 33.52 -8.96 14.86
C LYS A 3 32.06 -9.36 14.63
N PHE A 4 31.23 -9.20 15.65
CA PHE A 4 29.77 -9.30 15.52
C PHE A 4 29.29 -8.07 14.76
N PHE A 5 28.91 -8.24 13.49
CA PHE A 5 28.09 -7.26 12.79
C PHE A 5 26.64 -7.52 13.19
N THR A 6 26.14 -6.75 14.13
CA THR A 6 24.70 -6.70 14.42
C THR A 6 24.05 -5.91 13.28
N LEU A 7 23.61 -6.60 12.24
CA LEU A 7 22.75 -6.01 11.25
C LEU A 7 21.36 -5.89 11.86
N ILE A 8 21.05 -4.75 12.46
CA ILE A 8 19.70 -4.37 12.81
C ILE A 8 19.03 -4.07 11.47
N ALA A 9 18.26 -5.03 10.96
CA ALA A 9 17.30 -4.77 9.91
C ALA A 9 16.25 -3.82 10.50
N ALA A 10 16.49 -2.52 10.41
CA ALA A 10 15.46 -1.51 10.61
C ALA A 10 14.43 -1.76 9.51
N VAL A 11 13.31 -2.37 9.87
CA VAL A 11 12.09 -2.32 9.07
C VAL A 11 11.69 -0.86 9.07
N ALA A 12 12.26 -0.10 8.15
CA ALA A 12 11.74 1.21 7.81
C ALA A 12 10.38 0.96 7.15
N MET A 13 9.34 0.78 7.97
CA MET A 13 8.01 1.12 7.51
C MET A 13 8.10 2.61 7.17
N ALA A 14 8.32 2.93 5.91
CA ALA A 14 7.88 4.18 5.37
C ALA A 14 6.34 4.11 5.41
N ALA A 15 5.79 4.21 6.61
CA ALA A 15 4.41 4.51 6.80
C ALA A 15 4.24 5.90 6.17
N SER A 16 3.80 5.93 4.90
CA SER A 16 3.12 7.12 4.43
C SER A 16 2.02 7.35 5.45
N VAL A 17 1.98 8.53 6.05
CA VAL A 17 1.15 8.90 7.22
C VAL A 17 -0.35 8.62 7.01
N ASN A 18 -0.75 8.08 5.87
CA ASN A 18 -2.12 7.81 5.43
C ASN A 18 -2.30 6.51 4.62
N ALA A 19 -1.39 5.54 4.71
CA ALA A 19 -1.58 4.25 4.05
C ALA A 19 -2.64 3.42 4.80
N GLN A 20 -3.69 3.02 4.11
CA GLN A 20 -4.73 2.12 4.60
C GLN A 20 -4.41 0.71 4.09
N THR A 21 -4.33 -0.26 4.98
CA THR A 21 -4.02 -1.65 4.61
C THR A 21 -5.16 -2.57 5.03
N LEU A 22 -5.57 -3.45 4.11
CA LEU A 22 -6.44 -4.59 4.37
C LEU A 22 -5.63 -5.85 4.14
N SER A 23 -5.46 -6.68 5.19
CA SER A 23 -4.83 -7.99 5.15
C SER A 23 -5.77 -9.04 5.75
N PHE A 24 -5.42 -10.32 5.62
CA PHE A 24 -6.25 -11.41 6.13
C PHE A 24 -5.68 -11.90 7.46
N ASP A 25 -6.40 -11.70 8.56
CA ASP A 25 -5.99 -12.07 9.92
C ASP A 25 -6.77 -13.28 10.49
N THR A 26 -7.95 -13.56 9.94
CA THR A 26 -8.81 -14.67 10.34
C THR A 26 -8.84 -15.76 9.28
N ASP A 27 -8.74 -17.04 9.68
CA ASP A 27 -8.87 -18.18 8.78
C ASP A 27 -10.34 -18.43 8.43
N TYR A 28 -10.60 -18.69 7.14
CA TYR A 28 -11.92 -19.09 6.65
C TYR A 28 -11.79 -20.28 5.71
N THR A 29 -12.59 -21.31 5.94
CA THR A 29 -12.68 -22.46 5.05
C THR A 29 -13.51 -22.15 3.80
N ALA A 30 -13.42 -22.99 2.78
CA ALA A 30 -14.20 -22.87 1.56
C ALA A 30 -15.71 -22.77 1.86
N GLY A 31 -16.37 -21.77 1.26
CA GLY A 31 -17.78 -21.46 1.49
C GLY A 31 -18.08 -20.65 2.75
N ASN A 32 -17.07 -20.33 3.58
CA ASN A 32 -17.24 -19.56 4.81
C ASN A 32 -16.48 -18.21 4.79
N VAL A 33 -15.89 -17.82 3.67
CA VAL A 33 -15.29 -16.49 3.54
C VAL A 33 -16.41 -15.46 3.58
N PRO A 34 -16.35 -14.45 4.46
CA PRO A 34 -17.38 -13.42 4.53
C PRO A 34 -17.58 -12.70 3.20
N ALA A 35 -18.81 -12.37 2.86
CA ALA A 35 -19.12 -11.58 1.66
C ALA A 35 -18.52 -10.15 1.72
N ILE A 36 -18.19 -9.68 2.92
CA ILE A 36 -17.54 -8.38 3.15
C ILE A 36 -16.43 -8.55 4.18
N ILE A 37 -15.22 -8.10 3.83
CA ILE A 37 -14.09 -7.97 4.74
C ILE A 37 -13.68 -6.49 4.75
N SER A 38 -13.65 -5.87 5.93
CA SER A 38 -13.34 -4.45 6.05
C SER A 38 -12.21 -4.22 7.03
N ALA A 39 -11.26 -3.36 6.65
CA ALA A 39 -10.18 -2.91 7.51
C ALA A 39 -9.71 -1.51 7.08
N ASN A 40 -9.45 -0.65 8.06
CA ASN A 40 -8.83 0.67 7.85
C ASN A 40 -9.48 1.52 6.74
N GLY A 41 -10.82 1.47 6.60
CA GLY A 41 -11.56 2.22 5.59
C GLY A 41 -11.60 1.58 4.19
N LEU A 42 -10.94 0.44 3.99
CA LEU A 42 -11.07 -0.39 2.79
C LEU A 42 -12.17 -1.44 2.99
N VAL A 43 -12.94 -1.70 1.95
CA VAL A 43 -14.00 -2.71 1.96
C VAL A 43 -13.82 -3.66 0.79
N LEU A 44 -13.47 -4.90 1.08
CA LEU A 44 -13.38 -5.98 0.10
C LEU A 44 -14.72 -6.74 0.07
N LYS A 45 -15.42 -6.63 -1.06
CA LYS A 45 -16.60 -7.43 -1.37
C LYS A 45 -16.15 -8.74 -2.02
N VAL A 46 -16.63 -9.84 -1.52
CA VAL A 46 -16.26 -11.20 -1.93
C VAL A 46 -17.48 -11.91 -2.48
N VAL A 47 -17.41 -12.39 -3.71
CA VAL A 47 -18.39 -13.32 -4.29
C VAL A 47 -17.74 -14.70 -4.29
N ASP A 48 -18.32 -15.66 -3.59
CA ASP A 48 -17.84 -17.06 -3.53
C ASP A 48 -19.01 -18.05 -3.46
N THR A 49 -19.92 -17.99 -4.43
CA THR A 49 -21.10 -18.86 -4.46
C THR A 49 -20.77 -20.31 -4.86
N ASN A 50 -19.53 -20.59 -5.22
CA ASN A 50 -19.02 -21.92 -5.59
C ASN A 50 -18.00 -22.49 -4.58
N ALA A 51 -17.87 -21.87 -3.41
CA ALA A 51 -16.99 -22.29 -2.31
C ALA A 51 -15.54 -22.55 -2.75
N LYS A 52 -14.95 -21.63 -3.49
CA LYS A 52 -13.56 -21.71 -3.99
C LYS A 52 -12.56 -20.92 -3.15
N LEU A 53 -13.02 -19.88 -2.48
CA LEU A 53 -12.16 -18.99 -1.71
C LEU A 53 -11.86 -19.61 -0.33
N VAL A 54 -10.61 -19.44 0.10
CA VAL A 54 -10.14 -19.91 1.41
C VAL A 54 -9.16 -18.89 1.94
N VAL A 55 -9.27 -18.52 3.21
CA VAL A 55 -8.22 -17.80 3.92
C VAL A 55 -7.46 -18.79 4.80
N ASP A 56 -6.17 -18.96 4.51
CA ASP A 56 -5.32 -19.92 5.21
C ASP A 56 -3.93 -19.32 5.55
N PRO A 57 -3.21 -19.91 6.52
CA PRO A 57 -1.82 -19.55 6.81
C PRO A 57 -0.91 -19.84 5.63
N ASN A 58 -0.28 -18.83 5.10
CA ASN A 58 0.74 -18.92 4.05
C ASN A 58 1.52 -17.63 4.00
N SER A 59 2.73 -17.61 4.54
CA SER A 59 3.53 -16.38 4.58
C SER A 59 4.11 -16.03 3.21
N ALA A 60 4.12 -14.74 2.88
CA ALA A 60 4.84 -14.16 1.75
C ALA A 60 5.33 -12.74 2.07
N TYR A 61 6.35 -12.31 1.33
CA TYR A 61 6.95 -10.99 1.46
C TYR A 61 6.76 -10.22 0.17
N PHE A 62 6.41 -8.93 0.28
CA PHE A 62 6.17 -8.06 -0.88
C PHE A 62 6.88 -6.72 -0.71
N GLY A 63 7.45 -6.22 -1.81
CA GLY A 63 8.18 -4.95 -1.85
C GLY A 63 9.41 -5.02 -2.73
N THR A 64 10.52 -4.47 -2.23
CA THR A 64 11.85 -4.51 -2.85
C THR A 64 12.84 -5.24 -1.94
N ALA A 65 14.07 -5.44 -2.41
CA ALA A 65 15.12 -6.05 -1.58
C ALA A 65 15.39 -5.25 -0.28
N ASP A 66 15.28 -3.93 -0.33
CA ASP A 66 15.62 -3.04 0.78
C ASP A 66 14.41 -2.64 1.63
N SER A 67 13.18 -2.83 1.11
CA SER A 67 11.95 -2.44 1.79
C SER A 67 10.82 -3.40 1.43
N TYR A 68 10.45 -4.24 2.37
CA TYR A 68 9.42 -5.26 2.17
C TYR A 68 8.55 -5.40 3.42
N GLN A 69 7.32 -5.88 3.21
CA GLN A 69 6.42 -6.27 4.29
C GLN A 69 6.07 -7.75 4.21
N LYS A 70 5.86 -8.36 5.38
CA LYS A 70 5.46 -9.76 5.53
C LYS A 70 3.96 -9.83 5.71
N PHE A 71 3.34 -10.81 5.05
CA PHE A 71 1.98 -11.26 5.30
C PHE A 71 2.03 -12.71 5.76
N ASP A 72 1.24 -13.07 6.74
CA ASP A 72 1.22 -14.43 7.30
C ASP A 72 0.09 -15.29 6.75
N LYS A 73 -0.93 -14.69 6.13
CA LYS A 73 -2.08 -15.37 5.55
C LYS A 73 -2.37 -14.87 4.15
N ARG A 74 -3.09 -15.71 3.41
CA ARG A 74 -3.56 -15.38 2.06
C ARG A 74 -5.05 -15.65 1.90
N LEU A 75 -5.69 -14.95 0.99
CA LEU A 75 -6.93 -15.37 0.35
C LEU A 75 -6.56 -16.17 -0.91
N LYS A 76 -6.71 -17.49 -0.86
CA LYS A 76 -6.50 -18.39 -1.99
C LYS A 76 -7.76 -18.44 -2.84
N SER A 77 -7.66 -18.19 -4.14
CA SER A 77 -8.84 -18.11 -5.01
C SER A 77 -9.40 -19.47 -5.48
N GLY A 78 -8.63 -20.54 -5.33
CA GLY A 78 -9.05 -21.91 -5.66
C GLY A 78 -9.37 -22.17 -7.13
N GLY A 79 -9.15 -21.20 -8.03
CA GLY A 79 -9.41 -21.29 -9.46
C GLY A 79 -9.43 -19.93 -10.13
N LYS A 80 -9.88 -19.87 -11.38
CA LYS A 80 -10.07 -18.61 -12.11
C LYS A 80 -11.31 -17.86 -11.62
N SER A 81 -11.31 -16.52 -11.76
CA SER A 81 -12.47 -15.69 -11.47
C SER A 81 -13.64 -15.94 -12.43
N SER A 82 -14.84 -15.71 -11.95
CA SER A 82 -16.09 -15.83 -12.69
C SER A 82 -17.18 -15.01 -11.99
N SER A 83 -18.40 -15.00 -12.51
CA SER A 83 -19.56 -14.41 -11.82
C SER A 83 -19.85 -15.04 -10.44
N LYS A 84 -19.34 -16.26 -10.20
CA LYS A 84 -19.51 -17.01 -8.94
C LYS A 84 -18.31 -16.89 -7.98
N ASN A 85 -17.21 -16.29 -8.45
CA ASN A 85 -15.95 -16.19 -7.72
C ASN A 85 -15.20 -14.95 -8.21
N ASN A 86 -15.34 -13.83 -7.53
CA ASN A 86 -14.66 -12.58 -7.85
C ASN A 86 -14.53 -11.68 -6.62
N LEU A 87 -13.72 -10.64 -6.76
CA LEU A 87 -13.42 -9.67 -5.72
C LEU A 87 -13.70 -8.27 -6.23
N THR A 88 -14.18 -7.40 -5.36
CA THR A 88 -14.32 -5.96 -5.62
C THR A 88 -13.84 -5.19 -4.39
N LEU A 89 -12.89 -4.28 -4.57
CA LEU A 89 -12.39 -3.42 -3.50
C LEU A 89 -12.99 -2.03 -3.63
N THR A 90 -13.70 -1.57 -2.59
CA THR A 90 -14.22 -0.21 -2.51
C THR A 90 -13.18 0.70 -1.84
N LEU A 91 -12.85 1.81 -2.51
CA LEU A 91 -11.87 2.81 -2.10
C LEU A 91 -12.54 4.11 -1.67
N PRO A 92 -12.06 4.76 -0.60
CA PRO A 92 -12.70 5.96 -0.04
C PRO A 92 -12.46 7.24 -0.86
N SER A 93 -11.37 7.31 -1.63
CA SER A 93 -10.95 8.50 -2.39
C SER A 93 -10.08 8.13 -3.58
N ASP A 94 -9.66 9.13 -4.36
CA ASP A 94 -8.61 9.00 -5.36
C ASP A 94 -7.26 8.69 -4.68
N GLY A 95 -6.40 7.90 -5.34
CA GLY A 95 -5.12 7.55 -4.75
C GLY A 95 -4.32 6.52 -5.55
N THR A 96 -3.44 5.83 -4.86
CA THR A 96 -2.67 4.69 -5.37
C THR A 96 -3.07 3.43 -4.62
N LEU A 97 -3.47 2.39 -5.37
CA LEU A 97 -3.74 1.06 -4.86
C LEU A 97 -2.55 0.14 -5.15
N LYS A 98 -2.07 -0.58 -4.13
CA LYS A 98 -1.18 -1.72 -4.28
C LYS A 98 -1.93 -3.01 -3.96
N VAL A 99 -1.81 -3.99 -4.82
CA VAL A 99 -2.34 -5.33 -4.63
C VAL A 99 -1.17 -6.28 -4.39
N TYR A 100 -1.16 -6.94 -3.24
CA TYR A 100 -0.17 -7.92 -2.84
C TYR A 100 -0.67 -9.30 -3.24
N ALA A 101 -0.21 -9.78 -4.39
CA ALA A 101 -0.69 -11.03 -4.98
C ALA A 101 0.45 -11.78 -5.67
N ARG A 102 0.35 -13.10 -5.67
CA ARG A 102 1.24 -13.99 -6.44
C ARG A 102 0.44 -15.10 -7.10
N THR A 103 1.05 -15.73 -8.11
CA THR A 103 0.46 -16.89 -8.74
C THR A 103 0.15 -18.01 -7.72
N GLY A 104 -0.95 -18.72 -7.91
CA GLY A 104 -1.28 -19.90 -7.12
C GLY A 104 -0.52 -21.17 -7.54
N SER A 105 0.43 -21.06 -8.50
CA SER A 105 1.28 -22.16 -8.97
C SER A 105 2.66 -21.65 -9.33
N SER A 106 3.69 -22.26 -8.79
CA SER A 106 5.08 -21.88 -9.02
C SER A 106 5.58 -22.09 -10.45
N SER A 107 4.89 -22.93 -11.23
CA SER A 107 5.24 -23.25 -12.63
C SER A 107 4.39 -22.50 -13.66
N ALA A 108 3.35 -21.77 -13.25
CA ALA A 108 2.51 -21.03 -14.19
C ALA A 108 3.17 -19.73 -14.62
N THR A 109 3.14 -19.45 -15.91
CA THR A 109 3.75 -18.26 -16.54
C THR A 109 2.73 -17.33 -17.21
N ASP A 110 1.44 -17.65 -17.10
CA ASP A 110 0.34 -16.98 -17.79
C ASP A 110 -0.71 -16.37 -16.84
N ARG A 111 -0.65 -16.67 -15.54
CA ARG A 111 -1.67 -16.22 -14.59
C ARG A 111 -1.55 -14.74 -14.31
N ASN A 112 -2.63 -14.04 -14.60
CA ASN A 112 -2.70 -12.61 -14.44
C ASN A 112 -3.77 -12.18 -13.43
N VAL A 113 -3.57 -10.98 -12.88
CA VAL A 113 -4.57 -10.20 -12.18
C VAL A 113 -4.92 -8.98 -13.03
N ILE A 114 -6.21 -8.73 -13.19
CA ILE A 114 -6.74 -7.59 -13.93
C ILE A 114 -7.51 -6.71 -12.95
N LEU A 115 -7.16 -5.43 -12.92
CA LEU A 115 -7.83 -4.41 -12.14
C LEU A 115 -8.61 -3.52 -13.08
N THR A 116 -9.92 -3.39 -12.86
CA THR A 116 -10.81 -2.59 -13.70
C THR A 116 -11.62 -1.64 -12.84
N GLN A 117 -11.75 -0.39 -13.27
CA GLN A 117 -12.58 0.62 -12.59
C GLN A 117 -13.42 1.37 -13.63
N ASN A 118 -14.73 1.49 -13.39
CA ASN A 118 -15.66 2.17 -14.31
C ASN A 118 -15.56 1.68 -15.77
N GLY A 119 -15.36 0.37 -15.96
CA GLY A 119 -15.20 -0.25 -17.29
C GLY A 119 -13.82 -0.06 -17.93
N THR A 120 -12.88 0.66 -17.30
CA THR A 120 -11.53 0.87 -17.79
C THR A 120 -10.56 -0.09 -17.09
N GLU A 121 -9.74 -0.80 -17.87
CA GLU A 121 -8.64 -1.61 -17.36
C GLU A 121 -7.52 -0.70 -16.84
N LEU A 122 -7.22 -0.79 -15.55
CA LEU A 122 -6.14 -0.04 -14.90
C LEU A 122 -4.82 -0.81 -14.93
N ALA A 123 -4.89 -2.12 -14.82
CA ALA A 123 -3.74 -3.03 -14.91
C ALA A 123 -4.18 -4.40 -15.41
N ASN A 124 -3.25 -5.06 -16.12
CA ASN A 124 -3.32 -6.46 -16.48
C ASN A 124 -1.91 -7.05 -16.27
N LYS A 125 -1.65 -7.56 -15.08
CA LYS A 125 -0.31 -7.98 -14.68
C LYS A 125 -0.23 -9.49 -14.58
N ILE A 126 0.68 -10.08 -15.37
CA ILE A 126 1.09 -11.48 -15.21
C ILE A 126 1.97 -11.58 -13.96
N LEU A 127 1.66 -12.52 -13.08
CA LEU A 127 2.37 -12.74 -11.81
C LEU A 127 3.35 -13.90 -11.99
N LEU A 128 4.64 -13.60 -12.07
CA LEU A 128 5.69 -14.58 -12.28
C LEU A 128 6.47 -14.85 -11.00
N GLU A 129 6.74 -16.12 -10.70
CA GLU A 129 7.65 -16.51 -9.61
C GLU A 129 9.10 -16.02 -9.84
N SER A 130 9.48 -15.80 -11.11
CA SER A 130 10.81 -15.30 -11.50
C SER A 130 11.01 -13.81 -11.25
N GLU A 131 9.92 -13.04 -11.00
CA GLU A 131 10.01 -11.61 -10.64
C GLU A 131 10.40 -11.41 -9.16
N ALA A 132 10.30 -12.45 -8.34
CA ALA A 132 10.69 -12.37 -6.95
C ALA A 132 12.22 -12.25 -6.81
N VAL A 133 12.67 -11.32 -5.98
CA VAL A 133 14.08 -11.21 -5.58
C VAL A 133 14.33 -12.03 -4.33
N SER A 134 15.51 -12.67 -4.25
CA SER A 134 15.91 -13.40 -3.05
C SER A 134 16.59 -12.45 -2.08
N VAL A 135 16.11 -12.43 -0.84
CA VAL A 135 16.65 -11.57 0.23
C VAL A 135 16.96 -12.47 1.44
N ASN A 136 18.16 -12.36 1.97
CA ASN A 136 18.52 -13.03 3.21
C ASN A 136 17.93 -12.28 4.40
N MET A 137 17.15 -12.99 5.20
CA MET A 137 16.45 -12.44 6.37
C MET A 137 16.77 -13.25 7.61
N MET A 138 16.85 -12.57 8.74
CA MET A 138 16.96 -13.24 10.04
C MET A 138 15.58 -13.79 10.45
N VAL A 139 15.47 -15.12 10.54
CA VAL A 139 14.26 -15.81 11.00
C VAL A 139 14.65 -16.72 12.17
N ASN A 140 14.11 -16.45 13.36
CA ASN A 140 14.43 -17.20 14.58
C ASN A 140 15.93 -17.30 14.90
N GLY A 141 16.71 -16.26 14.55
CA GLY A 141 18.17 -16.21 14.79
C GLY A 141 19.02 -16.83 13.69
N GLU A 142 18.42 -17.36 12.65
CA GLU A 142 19.13 -17.93 11.49
C GLU A 142 18.92 -17.06 10.24
N GLU A 143 19.94 -16.99 9.38
CA GLU A 143 19.85 -16.31 8.09
C GLU A 143 19.21 -17.25 7.07
N VAL A 144 18.03 -16.85 6.56
CA VAL A 144 17.24 -17.65 5.62
C VAL A 144 16.92 -16.82 4.38
N ALA A 145 17.19 -17.35 3.21
CA ALA A 145 16.81 -16.73 1.94
C ALA A 145 15.27 -16.79 1.77
N LYS A 146 14.66 -15.63 1.57
CA LYS A 146 13.21 -15.49 1.30
C LYS A 146 12.97 -14.77 -0.01
N LYS A 147 11.90 -15.16 -0.71
CA LYS A 147 11.45 -14.47 -1.92
C LYS A 147 10.62 -13.26 -1.56
N VAL A 148 10.97 -12.11 -2.11
CA VAL A 148 10.21 -10.86 -2.04
C VAL A 148 9.61 -10.59 -3.41
N TYR A 149 8.28 -10.51 -3.48
CA TYR A 149 7.51 -10.33 -4.71
C TYR A 149 7.20 -8.86 -4.95
N PRO A 150 7.16 -8.39 -6.20
CA PRO A 150 6.66 -7.05 -6.49
C PRO A 150 5.15 -6.96 -6.23
N ALA A 151 4.69 -5.80 -5.76
CA ALA A 151 3.26 -5.49 -5.70
C ALA A 151 2.76 -4.98 -7.05
N VAL A 152 1.48 -5.21 -7.35
CA VAL A 152 0.80 -4.53 -8.48
C VAL A 152 0.33 -3.18 -8.00
N SER A 153 0.84 -2.10 -8.60
CA SER A 153 0.54 -0.72 -8.17
C SER A 153 -0.12 0.07 -9.31
N VAL A 154 -1.26 0.72 -9.01
CA VAL A 154 -2.04 1.49 -9.98
C VAL A 154 -2.62 2.75 -9.35
N ALA A 155 -2.76 3.81 -10.17
CA ALA A 155 -3.56 4.97 -9.81
C ALA A 155 -5.06 4.61 -9.91
N VAL A 156 -5.85 5.05 -8.93
CA VAL A 156 -7.27 4.73 -8.79
C VAL A 156 -8.08 5.97 -8.44
N LYS A 157 -9.39 5.90 -8.71
CA LYS A 157 -10.39 6.86 -8.26
C LYS A 157 -11.15 6.34 -7.05
N ALA A 158 -11.89 7.20 -6.36
CA ALA A 158 -12.86 6.79 -5.36
C ALA A 158 -13.87 5.79 -5.96
N GLY A 159 -14.31 4.81 -5.17
CA GLY A 159 -15.30 3.82 -5.57
C GLY A 159 -14.75 2.42 -5.80
N ASP A 160 -15.48 1.61 -6.53
CA ASP A 160 -15.24 0.17 -6.67
C ASP A 160 -14.18 -0.13 -7.74
N VAL A 161 -13.19 -0.94 -7.39
CA VAL A 161 -12.22 -1.58 -8.29
C VAL A 161 -12.53 -3.06 -8.37
N SER A 162 -12.89 -3.54 -9.56
CA SER A 162 -13.08 -4.97 -9.83
C SER A 162 -11.73 -5.65 -9.98
N ILE A 163 -11.58 -6.82 -9.33
CA ILE A 163 -10.36 -7.62 -9.34
C ILE A 163 -10.68 -8.98 -9.93
N THR A 164 -10.17 -9.25 -11.13
CA THR A 164 -10.39 -10.50 -11.83
C THR A 164 -9.08 -11.22 -12.13
N TYR A 165 -9.15 -12.55 -12.27
CA TYR A 165 -8.02 -13.45 -12.52
C TYR A 165 -8.50 -14.58 -13.46
N PRO A 166 -8.62 -14.30 -14.77
CA PRO A 166 -9.38 -15.14 -15.70
C PRO A 166 -8.68 -16.46 -16.10
N ILE A 167 -7.36 -16.56 -15.89
CA ILE A 167 -6.58 -17.73 -16.35
C ILE A 167 -6.52 -18.83 -15.30
N GLY A 168 -6.26 -18.47 -14.02
CA GLY A 168 -6.09 -19.48 -12.99
C GLY A 168 -6.05 -18.90 -11.59
N SER A 169 -5.75 -19.75 -10.59
CA SER A 169 -5.78 -19.34 -9.20
C SER A 169 -4.66 -18.34 -8.86
N ILE A 170 -5.04 -17.33 -8.09
CA ILE A 170 -4.17 -16.31 -7.51
C ILE A 170 -4.25 -16.42 -5.99
N ASN A 171 -3.16 -16.11 -5.32
CA ASN A 171 -3.09 -15.91 -3.88
C ASN A 171 -2.99 -14.43 -3.60
N PHE A 172 -3.98 -13.85 -2.94
CA PHE A 172 -4.01 -12.47 -2.49
C PHE A 172 -3.57 -12.42 -1.03
N TYR A 173 -2.68 -11.49 -0.68
CA TYR A 173 -2.16 -11.33 0.68
C TYR A 173 -2.66 -10.05 1.35
N GLY A 174 -3.01 -9.05 0.56
CA GLY A 174 -3.57 -7.81 1.06
C GLY A 174 -3.64 -6.73 0.00
N PHE A 175 -4.15 -5.61 0.46
CA PHE A 175 -4.34 -4.39 -0.33
C PHE A 175 -3.82 -3.21 0.49
N GLU A 176 -3.06 -2.32 -0.13
CA GLU A 176 -2.64 -1.05 0.47
C GLU A 176 -3.13 0.09 -0.39
N PHE A 177 -3.75 1.06 0.22
CA PHE A 177 -4.23 2.25 -0.45
C PHE A 177 -3.61 3.49 0.18
N VAL A 178 -3.10 4.37 -0.66
CA VAL A 178 -2.57 5.69 -0.29
C VAL A 178 -3.40 6.74 -1.00
N ALA A 179 -4.13 7.54 -0.22
CA ALA A 179 -4.95 8.61 -0.77
C ALA A 179 -4.09 9.67 -1.50
N ALA A 180 -4.57 10.15 -2.65
CA ALA A 180 -3.93 11.26 -3.34
C ALA A 180 -4.07 12.55 -2.52
N GLY A 181 -3.02 13.36 -2.49
CA GLY A 181 -3.07 14.69 -1.85
C GLY A 181 -2.91 14.71 -0.34
N THR A 182 -2.63 13.56 0.33
CA THR A 182 -2.36 13.54 1.77
C THR A 182 -0.89 13.68 2.15
N SER A 183 0.00 14.00 1.22
CA SER A 183 1.30 14.54 1.58
C SER A 183 1.08 15.93 2.19
N GLY A 184 1.19 16.03 3.49
CA GLY A 184 0.78 17.12 4.39
C GLY A 184 1.25 18.56 4.11
N ILE A 185 1.26 18.96 2.85
CA ILE A 185 1.27 20.34 2.38
C ILE A 185 0.26 20.41 1.22
N SER A 186 -1.04 20.25 1.55
CA SER A 186 -2.07 20.78 0.67
C SER A 186 -1.77 22.28 0.54
N ASN A 187 -1.52 22.73 -0.68
CA ASN A 187 -1.40 24.12 -1.06
C ASN A 187 -1.73 25.08 0.09
N PHE A 188 -0.70 25.57 0.74
CA PHE A 188 -0.82 26.82 1.45
C PHE A 188 -1.04 27.85 0.31
N ASN A 189 -2.27 27.93 -0.18
CA ASN A 189 -2.78 29.16 -0.69
C ASN A 189 -2.84 30.09 0.52
N ALA A 190 -1.64 30.55 0.93
CA ALA A 190 -1.58 31.84 1.53
C ALA A 190 -2.27 32.72 0.50
N SER A 191 -3.54 33.06 0.76
CA SER A 191 -4.15 34.17 0.08
C SER A 191 -3.11 35.31 0.25
N GLU A 192 -2.41 35.63 -0.81
CA GLU A 192 -1.35 36.66 -0.79
C GLU A 192 -1.85 37.96 -0.17
N ALA A 193 -3.16 38.20 -0.19
CA ALA A 193 -3.83 39.35 0.40
C ALA A 193 -3.79 39.43 1.94
N ALA A 194 -3.60 38.33 2.69
CA ALA A 194 -3.70 38.37 4.17
C ALA A 194 -2.37 38.65 4.89
N ASN A 195 -1.23 38.56 4.20
CA ASN A 195 0.10 38.69 4.81
C ASN A 195 1.04 39.66 4.10
N GLU A 196 0.56 40.45 3.12
CA GLU A 196 1.36 41.51 2.56
C GLU A 196 1.75 42.53 3.64
N GLY A 197 3.06 42.60 3.92
CA GLY A 197 3.61 43.49 4.93
C GLY A 197 3.70 42.92 6.36
N ALA A 198 3.19 41.70 6.62
CA ALA A 198 3.35 41.12 7.94
C ALA A 198 4.82 40.78 8.23
N THR A 199 5.26 41.12 9.46
CA THR A 199 6.62 40.86 9.94
C THR A 199 6.55 39.75 11.01
N PHE A 200 7.46 38.79 10.90
CA PHE A 200 7.54 37.65 11.82
C PHE A 200 8.93 37.59 12.46
N ASN A 201 9.02 37.14 13.71
CA ASN A 201 10.30 36.78 14.32
C ASN A 201 10.78 35.39 13.80
N LEU A 202 11.97 34.96 14.23
CA LEU A 202 12.53 33.65 13.84
C LEU A 202 11.72 32.44 14.34
N LEU A 203 10.87 32.62 15.32
CA LEU A 203 9.96 31.60 15.86
C LEU A 203 8.63 31.53 15.08
N GLY A 204 8.47 32.34 13.99
CA GLY A 204 7.26 32.37 13.19
C GLY A 204 6.10 33.16 13.83
N GLN A 205 6.32 33.89 14.91
CA GLN A 205 5.31 34.73 15.57
C GLN A 205 5.24 36.08 14.86
N LYS A 206 4.02 36.58 14.59
CA LYS A 206 3.79 37.89 14.02
C LYS A 206 4.21 38.98 15.04
N VAL A 207 5.03 39.90 14.60
CA VAL A 207 5.55 41.01 15.41
C VAL A 207 5.23 42.35 14.76
N ALA A 208 5.38 43.44 15.49
CA ALA A 208 5.22 44.77 14.93
C ALA A 208 6.23 45.03 13.80
N SER A 209 5.86 45.79 12.79
CA SER A 209 6.73 46.09 11.64
C SER A 209 8.04 46.78 12.00
N ASN A 210 8.10 47.42 13.18
CA ASN A 210 9.25 48.10 13.77
C ASN A 210 9.96 47.29 14.86
N ALA A 211 9.62 46.00 15.02
CA ALA A 211 10.29 45.13 15.98
C ALA A 211 11.79 45.08 15.68
N LYS A 212 12.63 45.35 16.69
CA LYS A 212 14.09 45.31 16.55
C LYS A 212 14.63 43.88 16.49
N GLY A 213 15.73 43.72 15.78
CA GLY A 213 16.41 42.44 15.63
C GLY A 213 16.15 41.76 14.27
N LEU A 214 16.42 40.46 14.18
CA LEU A 214 16.24 39.69 12.94
C LEU A 214 14.76 39.32 12.76
N VAL A 215 14.17 39.81 11.67
CA VAL A 215 12.75 39.56 11.34
C VAL A 215 12.62 39.05 9.90
N VAL A 216 11.51 38.40 9.61
CA VAL A 216 11.14 37.91 8.27
C VAL A 216 9.93 38.69 7.79
N LYS A 217 10.00 39.28 6.61
CA LYS A 217 8.93 39.99 5.93
C LYS A 217 8.90 39.59 4.44
N ASN A 218 7.74 39.21 3.92
CA ASN A 218 7.58 38.74 2.55
C ASN A 218 8.62 37.64 2.15
N GLY A 219 8.87 36.70 3.04
CA GLY A 219 9.83 35.62 2.84
C GLY A 219 11.30 36.00 2.90
N LYS A 220 11.65 37.28 3.12
CA LYS A 220 13.03 37.79 3.21
C LYS A 220 13.40 38.13 4.64
N LYS A 221 14.66 37.87 5.02
CA LYS A 221 15.22 38.20 6.34
C LYS A 221 15.75 39.61 6.37
N PHE A 222 15.43 40.36 7.40
CA PHE A 222 15.90 41.75 7.62
C PHE A 222 16.40 41.90 9.06
N ILE A 223 17.37 42.80 9.27
CA ILE A 223 17.77 43.26 10.59
C ILE A 223 17.23 44.68 10.77
N ASN A 224 16.22 44.80 11.63
CA ASN A 224 15.73 46.11 12.08
C ASN A 224 16.61 46.61 13.23
N LYS A 225 17.20 47.78 13.09
CA LYS A 225 18.06 48.42 14.09
C LYS A 225 17.26 49.26 15.07
#